data_f6e5702116ee818b959e790ee2ba4d01
#
_entry.id   f6e5702116ee818b959e790ee2ba4d01
#
_cell.length_a   1.000
_cell.length_b   1.000
_cell.length_c   1.000
_cell.angle_alpha   90.00
_cell.angle_beta   90.00
_cell.angle_gamma   90.00
#
_symmetry.space_group_name_H-M   'P 1'
#
loop_
_entity.id
_entity.type
_entity.pdbx_description
1 polymer ?
#
loop_
_entity_poly.entity_id
_entity_poly.type
_entity_poly.pdbx_seq_one_letter_code
_entity_poly.pdbx_strand_id
1 'polypeptide(L)'
;LYLAPEGTIVDQEVFNSDSIFDLLDDSTNQIQTRDLINLIRAAAEDDDVPAVFIDFSATGFAGPTTAINIAKELKVLRESGKRVIAMNDRLSTTSYLMASQASEVWVHPVGSISVRGLGGMRPYQKELFENLKINFHNYSQGDFKSAVEGNTRTDMSENDKLQREALLTPIWDEMKSLMAEGRGIESDDIQSFADGYVGFFGEAAIGNIAYAQANNIIDGTKSFPEFRQYMIEEFGLDEEAETE
;
A
#
# COMPACT_ATOMS: atom_id res chain seq x y z
N LEU A 1 -17.88 11.31 6.11
CA LEU A 1 -16.70 11.06 6.98
C LEU A 1 -15.42 11.17 6.16
N TYR A 2 -14.42 11.90 6.63
CA TYR A 2 -13.08 11.97 6.06
C TYR A 2 -12.12 11.07 6.84
N LEU A 3 -11.49 10.11 6.17
CA LEU A 3 -10.58 9.15 6.74
C LEU A 3 -9.20 9.31 6.07
N ALA A 4 -8.31 10.07 6.68
CA ALA A 4 -6.96 10.32 6.19
C ALA A 4 -5.95 10.08 7.31
N PRO A 5 -5.59 8.83 7.60
CA PRO A 5 -4.63 8.53 8.65
C PRO A 5 -3.22 8.99 8.27
N GLU A 6 -2.60 9.79 9.13
CA GLU A 6 -1.23 10.27 8.97
C GLU A 6 -0.30 9.47 9.89
N GLY A 7 0.73 8.84 9.33
CA GLY A 7 1.71 8.05 10.08
C GLY A 7 1.74 6.59 9.66
N THR A 8 2.28 5.74 10.52
CA THR A 8 2.44 4.30 10.23
C THR A 8 1.36 3.49 10.93
N ILE A 9 0.58 2.73 10.14
CA ILE A 9 -0.39 1.79 10.69
C ILE A 9 0.35 0.54 11.15
N VAL A 10 0.20 0.20 12.42
CA VAL A 10 0.89 -0.90 13.11
C VAL A 10 -0.10 -1.80 13.84
N ASP A 11 0.22 -3.07 13.99
CA ASP A 11 -0.62 -3.98 14.79
C ASP A 11 -0.47 -3.71 16.29
N GLN A 12 0.73 -3.29 16.71
CA GLN A 12 1.04 -2.91 18.07
C GLN A 12 2.00 -1.72 18.06
N GLU A 13 1.68 -0.70 18.85
CA GLU A 13 2.57 0.44 19.04
C GLU A 13 3.86 0.01 19.74
N VAL A 14 4.97 0.53 19.25
CA VAL A 14 6.30 0.32 19.82
C VAL A 14 6.79 1.64 20.37
N PHE A 15 7.00 1.69 21.66
CA PHE A 15 7.65 2.83 22.32
C PHE A 15 9.16 2.57 22.36
N ASN A 16 9.91 3.28 21.54
CA ASN A 16 11.37 3.30 21.64
C ASN A 16 11.75 4.21 22.81
N SER A 17 12.02 3.63 23.97
CA SER A 17 12.44 4.38 25.15
C SER A 17 13.95 4.52 25.30
N ASP A 18 14.73 4.30 24.24
CA ASP A 18 16.19 4.25 24.33
C ASP A 18 16.84 5.64 24.44
N SER A 19 16.06 6.74 24.21
CA SER A 19 16.54 8.09 24.38
C SER A 19 15.46 9.01 24.91
N ILE A 20 15.83 9.93 25.82
CA ILE A 20 14.95 11.04 26.24
C ILE A 20 14.56 11.93 25.03
N PHE A 21 15.37 11.95 23.99
CA PHE A 21 15.07 12.69 22.75
C PHE A 21 13.98 12.00 21.93
N ASP A 22 13.84 10.68 21.99
CA ASP A 22 12.76 9.93 21.31
C ASP A 22 11.39 10.21 21.95
N LEU A 23 11.37 10.58 23.23
CA LEU A 23 10.15 11.04 23.93
C LEU A 23 9.72 12.46 23.53
N LEU A 24 10.62 13.23 22.92
CA LEU A 24 10.36 14.58 22.43
C LEU A 24 10.17 14.61 20.89
N ASP A 25 10.43 13.50 20.23
CA ASP A 25 10.28 13.37 18.79
C ASP A 25 8.88 12.79 18.48
N ASP A 26 7.95 13.68 18.21
CA ASP A 26 6.57 13.39 17.78
C ASP A 26 6.51 12.78 16.36
N SER A 27 7.68 12.42 15.79
CA SER A 27 7.84 12.01 14.39
C SER A 27 7.39 10.58 14.07
N THR A 28 7.07 9.75 15.08
CA THR A 28 6.53 8.41 14.88
C THR A 28 5.05 8.35 15.24
N ASN A 29 4.23 9.05 14.48
CA ASN A 29 2.80 8.88 14.61
C ASN A 29 2.44 7.43 14.21
N GLN A 30 2.06 6.62 15.19
CA GLN A 30 1.65 5.24 14.99
C GLN A 30 0.14 5.14 15.22
N ILE A 31 -0.53 4.42 14.33
CA ILE A 31 -1.97 4.20 14.40
C ILE A 31 -2.20 2.71 14.53
N GLN A 32 -2.91 2.29 15.56
CA GLN A 32 -3.22 0.87 15.73
C GLN A 32 -4.22 0.41 14.66
N THR A 33 -3.89 -0.69 13.99
CA THR A 33 -4.76 -1.36 12.99
C THR A 33 -6.16 -1.59 13.55
N ARG A 34 -6.26 -2.01 14.81
CA ARG A 34 -7.54 -2.28 15.49
C ARG A 34 -8.41 -1.04 15.56
N ASP A 35 -7.83 0.12 15.87
CA ASP A 35 -8.61 1.35 16.08
C ASP A 35 -9.13 1.88 14.75
N LEU A 36 -8.32 1.79 13.69
CA LEU A 36 -8.76 2.10 12.34
C LEU A 36 -9.88 1.16 11.86
N ILE A 37 -9.75 -0.14 12.10
CA ILE A 37 -10.79 -1.13 11.77
C ILE A 37 -12.08 -0.83 12.53
N ASN A 38 -12.01 -0.50 13.80
CA ASN A 38 -13.19 -0.16 14.61
C ASN A 38 -13.88 1.11 14.06
N LEU A 39 -13.11 2.11 13.63
CA LEU A 39 -13.65 3.32 13.01
C LEU A 39 -14.36 3.00 11.68
N ILE A 40 -13.76 2.17 10.82
CA ILE A 40 -14.36 1.74 9.55
C ILE A 40 -15.68 0.99 9.81
N ARG A 41 -15.73 0.09 10.78
CA ARG A 41 -16.93 -0.66 11.16
C ARG A 41 -18.01 0.26 11.71
N ALA A 42 -17.64 1.18 12.59
CA ALA A 42 -18.58 2.17 13.11
C ALA A 42 -19.20 3.01 11.97
N ALA A 43 -18.38 3.45 11.00
CA ALA A 43 -18.88 4.18 9.83
C ALA A 43 -19.83 3.33 8.96
N ALA A 44 -19.62 2.01 8.89
CA ALA A 44 -20.49 1.11 8.12
C ALA A 44 -21.89 0.96 8.78
N GLU A 45 -21.96 1.03 10.10
CA GLU A 45 -23.21 0.88 10.90
C GLU A 45 -23.93 2.21 11.13
N ASP A 46 -23.28 3.35 10.98
CA ASP A 46 -23.82 4.67 11.26
C ASP A 46 -24.63 5.20 10.08
N ASP A 47 -25.96 5.31 10.25
CA ASP A 47 -26.89 5.81 9.22
C ASP A 47 -26.67 7.30 8.90
N ASP A 48 -26.08 8.08 9.79
CA ASP A 48 -25.77 9.51 9.58
C ASP A 48 -24.51 9.71 8.70
N VAL A 49 -23.76 8.65 8.38
CA VAL A 49 -22.59 8.66 7.49
C VAL A 49 -23.01 8.16 6.08
N PRO A 50 -23.40 9.03 5.15
CA PRO A 50 -23.81 8.61 3.80
C PRO A 50 -22.65 8.21 2.90
N ALA A 51 -21.45 8.75 3.16
CA ALA A 51 -20.26 8.52 2.37
C ALA A 51 -18.98 8.60 3.24
N VAL A 52 -17.94 7.88 2.80
CA VAL A 52 -16.60 7.93 3.41
C VAL A 52 -15.61 8.33 2.34
N PHE A 53 -14.90 9.40 2.58
CA PHE A 53 -13.78 9.84 1.76
C PHE A 53 -12.49 9.31 2.39
N ILE A 54 -11.62 8.66 1.60
CA ILE A 54 -10.37 8.07 2.06
C ILE A 54 -9.16 8.67 1.34
N ASP A 55 -8.12 9.01 2.10
CA ASP A 55 -6.83 9.45 1.61
C ASP A 55 -5.72 8.74 2.39
N PHE A 56 -4.96 7.88 1.69
CA PHE A 56 -3.82 7.15 2.24
C PHE A 56 -2.47 7.69 1.75
N SER A 57 -2.42 8.91 1.24
CA SER A 57 -1.18 9.52 0.69
C SER A 57 -0.09 9.69 1.74
N ALA A 58 -0.47 9.98 2.99
CA ALA A 58 0.43 10.17 4.13
C ALA A 58 0.57 8.92 5.02
N THR A 59 0.10 7.76 4.57
CA THR A 59 0.00 6.56 5.40
C THR A 59 1.08 5.55 5.06
N GLY A 60 1.84 5.12 6.07
CA GLY A 60 2.75 3.97 6.02
C GLY A 60 2.10 2.70 6.62
N PHE A 61 2.68 1.53 6.34
CA PHE A 61 2.16 0.23 6.82
C PHE A 61 3.30 -0.62 7.35
N ALA A 62 3.06 -1.29 8.49
CA ALA A 62 4.01 -2.24 9.08
C ALA A 62 4.22 -3.48 8.19
N GLY A 63 3.24 -3.82 7.34
CA GLY A 63 3.35 -4.94 6.42
C GLY A 63 2.13 -5.14 5.50
N PRO A 64 2.23 -6.03 4.51
CA PRO A 64 1.13 -6.27 3.57
C PRO A 64 -0.10 -6.88 4.24
N THR A 65 0.04 -7.66 5.30
CA THR A 65 -1.07 -8.29 6.03
C THR A 65 -1.94 -7.26 6.74
N THR A 66 -1.34 -6.20 7.30
CA THR A 66 -2.05 -5.06 7.88
C THR A 66 -2.92 -4.37 6.83
N ALA A 67 -2.36 -4.09 5.65
CA ALA A 67 -3.09 -3.49 4.54
C ALA A 67 -4.23 -4.40 4.02
N ILE A 68 -4.02 -5.72 3.95
CA ILE A 68 -5.04 -6.70 3.58
C ILE A 68 -6.22 -6.66 4.56
N ASN A 69 -5.95 -6.62 5.86
CA ASN A 69 -7.00 -6.58 6.88
C ASN A 69 -7.85 -5.31 6.74
N ILE A 70 -7.23 -4.15 6.55
CA ILE A 70 -7.94 -2.89 6.35
C ILE A 70 -8.73 -2.90 5.03
N ALA A 71 -8.14 -3.41 3.94
CA ALA A 71 -8.82 -3.53 2.67
C ALA A 71 -10.10 -4.38 2.77
N LYS A 72 -10.08 -5.48 3.52
CA LYS A 72 -11.26 -6.31 3.78
C LYS A 72 -12.36 -5.55 4.53
N GLU A 73 -12.00 -4.72 5.49
CA GLU A 73 -12.99 -3.89 6.20
C GLU A 73 -13.54 -2.76 5.32
N LEU A 74 -12.72 -2.15 4.47
CA LEU A 74 -13.19 -1.17 3.48
C LEU A 74 -14.12 -1.79 2.44
N LYS A 75 -13.88 -3.05 2.04
CA LYS A 75 -14.80 -3.83 1.23
C LYS A 75 -16.15 -3.99 1.93
N VAL A 76 -16.17 -4.39 3.19
CA VAL A 76 -17.41 -4.53 4.00
C VAL A 76 -18.14 -3.18 4.09
N LEU A 77 -17.41 -2.08 4.32
CA LEU A 77 -17.96 -0.74 4.33
C LEU A 77 -18.66 -0.38 3.00
N ARG A 78 -18.02 -0.66 1.85
CA ARG A 78 -18.65 -0.45 0.55
C ARG A 78 -19.87 -1.35 0.36
N GLU A 79 -19.80 -2.62 0.75
CA GLU A 79 -20.89 -3.59 0.64
C GLU A 79 -22.09 -3.28 1.57
N SER A 80 -21.89 -2.49 2.63
CA SER A 80 -22.99 -1.99 3.47
C SER A 80 -23.86 -0.92 2.77
N GLY A 81 -23.49 -0.55 1.53
CA GLY A 81 -24.20 0.45 0.74
C GLY A 81 -23.68 1.88 0.90
N LYS A 82 -22.63 2.08 1.72
CA LYS A 82 -21.97 3.37 1.85
C LYS A 82 -21.14 3.68 0.61
N ARG A 83 -21.19 4.91 0.15
CA ARG A 83 -20.33 5.37 -0.93
C ARG A 83 -18.93 5.64 -0.39
N VAL A 84 -17.94 4.92 -0.89
CA VAL A 84 -16.51 5.08 -0.49
C VAL A 84 -15.77 5.72 -1.65
N ILE A 85 -15.11 6.85 -1.44
CA ILE A 85 -14.43 7.61 -2.48
C ILE A 85 -12.97 7.78 -2.07
N ALA A 86 -12.05 7.35 -2.91
CA ALA A 86 -10.61 7.52 -2.70
C ALA A 86 -10.06 8.63 -3.59
N MET A 87 -9.26 9.54 -3.01
CA MET A 87 -8.48 10.52 -3.73
C MET A 87 -7.07 10.56 -3.17
N ASN A 88 -6.08 10.32 -4.02
CA ASN A 88 -4.68 10.24 -3.61
C ASN A 88 -3.76 10.95 -4.61
N ASP A 89 -2.67 11.52 -4.13
CA ASP A 89 -1.60 12.02 -5.00
C ASP A 89 -0.63 10.90 -5.38
N ARG A 90 -0.40 9.94 -4.49
CA ARG A 90 0.46 8.77 -4.69
C ARG A 90 -0.16 7.51 -4.14
N LEU A 91 -0.13 6.46 -4.95
CA LEU A 91 -0.58 5.12 -4.58
C LEU A 91 0.58 4.14 -4.69
N SER A 92 1.04 3.64 -3.56
CA SER A 92 1.92 2.47 -3.45
C SER A 92 1.11 1.17 -3.62
N THR A 93 1.76 0.02 -3.65
CA THR A 93 1.06 -1.28 -3.68
C THR A 93 0.06 -1.43 -2.53
N THR A 94 0.44 -1.05 -1.31
CA THR A 94 -0.43 -1.18 -0.12
C THR A 94 -1.53 -0.12 -0.08
N SER A 95 -1.23 1.14 -0.40
CA SER A 95 -2.27 2.18 -0.45
C SER A 95 -3.25 1.97 -1.61
N TYR A 96 -2.79 1.44 -2.75
CA TYR A 96 -3.69 1.07 -3.84
C TYR A 96 -4.59 -0.12 -3.46
N LEU A 97 -4.06 -1.12 -2.75
CA LEU A 97 -4.88 -2.24 -2.26
C LEU A 97 -6.10 -1.75 -1.47
N MET A 98 -5.92 -0.74 -0.62
CA MET A 98 -7.03 -0.17 0.14
C MET A 98 -7.91 0.76 -0.71
N ALA A 99 -7.29 1.65 -1.51
CA ALA A 99 -8.02 2.53 -2.40
C ALA A 99 -8.87 1.77 -3.42
N SER A 100 -8.41 0.60 -3.89
CA SER A 100 -9.15 -0.25 -4.83
C SER A 100 -10.47 -0.78 -4.27
N GLN A 101 -10.66 -0.77 -2.95
CA GLN A 101 -11.91 -1.16 -2.30
C GLN A 101 -12.97 -0.04 -2.33
N ALA A 102 -12.57 1.18 -2.70
CA ALA A 102 -13.51 2.29 -2.86
C ALA A 102 -14.44 2.10 -4.06
N SER A 103 -15.60 2.75 -4.00
CA SER A 103 -16.56 2.84 -5.12
C SER A 103 -15.96 3.62 -6.29
N GLU A 104 -15.10 4.59 -5.97
CA GLU A 104 -14.40 5.45 -6.93
C GLU A 104 -12.95 5.70 -6.46
N VAL A 105 -12.02 5.63 -7.41
CA VAL A 105 -10.59 5.87 -7.17
C VAL A 105 -10.09 6.98 -8.10
N TRP A 106 -9.80 8.13 -7.52
CA TRP A 106 -9.26 9.30 -8.20
C TRP A 106 -7.79 9.51 -7.83
N VAL A 107 -6.98 9.93 -8.80
CA VAL A 107 -5.56 10.23 -8.59
C VAL A 107 -5.27 11.63 -9.11
N HIS A 108 -4.34 12.34 -8.44
CA HIS A 108 -3.92 13.66 -8.91
C HIS A 108 -3.26 13.56 -10.30
N PRO A 109 -3.52 14.48 -11.26
CA PRO A 109 -2.99 14.39 -12.63
C PRO A 109 -1.46 14.30 -12.73
N VAL A 110 -0.72 14.90 -11.77
CA VAL A 110 0.74 14.80 -11.66
C VAL A 110 1.18 13.82 -10.57
N GLY A 111 0.26 12.98 -10.12
CA GLY A 111 0.52 11.95 -9.14
C GLY A 111 1.21 10.72 -9.71
N SER A 112 1.21 9.63 -8.94
CA SER A 112 1.80 8.36 -9.39
C SER A 112 1.09 7.16 -8.80
N ILE A 113 1.07 6.06 -9.58
CA ILE A 113 0.61 4.75 -9.11
C ILE A 113 1.78 3.79 -9.21
N SER A 114 2.19 3.21 -8.09
CA SER A 114 3.36 2.35 -7.98
C SER A 114 2.98 0.97 -7.44
N VAL A 115 2.07 0.29 -8.15
CA VAL A 115 1.75 -1.10 -7.85
C VAL A 115 2.85 -1.98 -8.43
N ARG A 116 3.61 -2.58 -7.54
CA ARG A 116 4.72 -3.47 -7.88
C ARG A 116 4.63 -4.66 -6.96
N GLY A 117 4.70 -5.85 -7.38
CA GLY A 117 4.59 -7.06 -6.56
C GLY A 117 5.30 -6.99 -5.21
N LEU A 118 5.33 -8.05 -4.47
CA LEU A 118 6.06 -8.14 -3.21
C LEU A 118 7.49 -8.59 -3.45
N GLY A 119 8.46 -7.90 -2.84
CA GLY A 119 9.87 -8.23 -3.01
C GLY A 119 10.78 -7.24 -2.32
N GLY A 120 12.08 -7.47 -2.46
CA GLY A 120 13.11 -6.58 -1.91
C GLY A 120 14.47 -6.86 -2.53
N MET A 121 15.39 -5.93 -2.35
CA MET A 121 16.78 -6.09 -2.77
C MET A 121 17.60 -6.65 -1.61
N ARG A 122 18.44 -7.63 -1.90
CA ARG A 122 19.43 -8.15 -0.98
C ARG A 122 20.80 -8.01 -1.59
N PRO A 123 21.76 -7.32 -0.94
CA PRO A 123 23.13 -7.25 -1.40
C PRO A 123 23.85 -8.59 -1.17
N TYR A 124 24.70 -8.97 -2.13
CA TYR A 124 25.60 -10.11 -2.03
C TYR A 124 27.04 -9.59 -2.09
N GLN A 125 27.78 -9.74 -1.01
CA GLN A 125 29.05 -9.08 -0.76
C GLN A 125 30.26 -10.03 -0.78
N LYS A 126 30.10 -11.27 -1.25
CA LYS A 126 31.16 -12.26 -1.27
C LYS A 126 32.45 -11.71 -1.93
N GLU A 127 32.35 -11.14 -3.12
CA GLU A 127 33.52 -10.62 -3.86
C GLU A 127 34.18 -9.44 -3.13
N LEU A 128 33.39 -8.57 -2.47
CA LEU A 128 33.91 -7.48 -1.65
C LEU A 128 34.78 -8.06 -0.50
N PHE A 129 34.26 -9.05 0.22
CA PHE A 129 34.99 -9.65 1.33
C PHE A 129 36.23 -10.42 0.88
N GLU A 130 36.17 -11.11 -0.26
CA GLU A 130 37.35 -11.76 -0.87
C GLU A 130 38.44 -10.74 -1.22
N ASN A 131 38.07 -9.58 -1.81
CA ASN A 131 39.01 -8.51 -2.10
C ASN A 131 39.65 -7.89 -0.85
N LEU A 132 38.87 -7.78 0.22
CA LEU A 132 39.33 -7.28 1.52
C LEU A 132 40.06 -8.36 2.35
N LYS A 133 40.23 -9.58 1.82
CA LYS A 133 40.83 -10.74 2.53
C LYS A 133 40.08 -11.11 3.82
N ILE A 134 38.78 -10.87 3.87
CA ILE A 134 37.93 -11.26 4.98
C ILE A 134 37.30 -12.62 4.66
N ASN A 135 37.50 -13.59 5.56
CA ASN A 135 36.98 -14.95 5.42
C ASN A 135 35.72 -15.10 6.31
N PHE A 136 34.62 -15.49 5.72
CA PHE A 136 33.40 -15.88 6.45
C PHE A 136 33.34 -17.39 6.62
N HIS A 137 33.22 -17.83 7.87
CA HIS A 137 33.03 -19.23 8.20
C HIS A 137 31.54 -19.48 8.51
N ASN A 138 30.90 -20.25 7.67
CA ASN A 138 29.51 -20.64 7.86
C ASN A 138 29.41 -22.03 8.48
N TYR A 139 28.82 -22.12 9.66
CA TYR A 139 28.59 -23.38 10.39
C TYR A 139 27.11 -23.77 10.43
N SER A 140 26.26 -23.17 9.58
CA SER A 140 24.84 -23.51 9.51
C SER A 140 24.65 -24.92 8.97
N GLN A 141 23.65 -25.62 9.50
CA GLN A 141 23.21 -26.92 9.02
C GLN A 141 21.77 -26.83 8.53
N GLY A 142 21.49 -27.49 7.41
CA GLY A 142 20.16 -27.53 6.76
C GLY A 142 20.08 -26.65 5.52
N ASP A 143 19.28 -27.11 4.57
CA ASP A 143 19.22 -26.59 3.20
C ASP A 143 18.62 -25.19 3.07
N PHE A 144 17.81 -24.76 4.06
CA PHE A 144 17.10 -23.49 4.07
C PHE A 144 17.71 -22.45 5.01
N LYS A 145 19.02 -22.54 5.31
CA LYS A 145 19.74 -21.62 6.18
C LYS A 145 20.40 -20.50 5.39
N SER A 146 19.59 -19.58 4.83
CA SER A 146 20.04 -18.53 3.92
C SER A 146 20.55 -17.24 4.59
N ALA A 147 20.54 -17.13 5.94
CA ALA A 147 20.87 -15.90 6.65
C ALA A 147 22.25 -15.31 6.28
N VAL A 148 23.25 -16.17 6.06
CA VAL A 148 24.63 -15.76 5.76
C VAL A 148 24.93 -15.63 4.26
N GLU A 149 24.00 -15.96 3.38
CA GLU A 149 24.21 -15.93 1.93
C GLU A 149 24.68 -14.57 1.41
N GLY A 150 24.17 -13.48 1.97
CA GLY A 150 24.61 -12.14 1.62
C GLY A 150 26.12 -11.91 1.74
N ASN A 151 26.80 -12.65 2.62
CA ASN A 151 28.25 -12.54 2.84
C ASN A 151 29.06 -13.66 2.15
N THR A 152 28.41 -14.77 1.79
CA THR A 152 29.09 -15.99 1.31
C THR A 152 28.78 -16.35 -0.13
N ARG A 153 27.81 -15.67 -0.75
CA ARG A 153 27.39 -15.90 -2.15
C ARG A 153 27.41 -14.61 -2.96
N THR A 154 27.29 -14.76 -4.27
CA THR A 154 27.12 -13.67 -5.24
C THR A 154 25.67 -13.52 -5.69
N ASP A 155 24.82 -14.49 -5.36
CA ASP A 155 23.41 -14.59 -5.76
C ASP A 155 22.58 -15.32 -4.72
N MET A 156 21.28 -15.32 -4.88
CA MET A 156 20.32 -16.07 -4.07
C MET A 156 20.39 -17.56 -4.40
N SER A 157 20.43 -18.43 -3.38
CA SER A 157 20.33 -19.88 -3.59
C SER A 157 18.94 -20.29 -4.07
N GLU A 158 18.83 -21.42 -4.74
CA GLU A 158 17.54 -21.99 -5.15
C GLU A 158 16.62 -22.27 -3.94
N ASN A 159 17.20 -22.69 -2.82
CA ASN A 159 16.46 -22.94 -1.58
C ASN A 159 15.92 -21.63 -0.97
N ASP A 160 16.68 -20.53 -0.99
CA ASP A 160 16.19 -19.21 -0.53
C ASP A 160 15.13 -18.67 -1.47
N LYS A 161 15.25 -18.85 -2.80
CA LYS A 161 14.20 -18.49 -3.77
C LYS A 161 12.91 -19.24 -3.48
N LEU A 162 13.00 -20.55 -3.36
CA LEU A 162 11.84 -21.41 -3.07
C LEU A 162 11.13 -20.99 -1.77
N GLN A 163 11.89 -20.70 -0.72
CA GLN A 163 11.34 -20.26 0.56
C GLN A 163 10.64 -18.89 0.42
N ARG A 164 11.24 -17.96 -0.31
CA ARG A 164 10.65 -16.62 -0.55
C ARG A 164 9.41 -16.69 -1.41
N GLU A 165 9.44 -17.46 -2.47
CA GLU A 165 8.26 -17.70 -3.33
C GLU A 165 7.12 -18.31 -2.55
N ALA A 166 7.39 -19.34 -1.75
CA ALA A 166 6.38 -19.98 -0.90
C ALA A 166 5.76 -19.01 0.14
N LEU A 167 6.51 -17.99 0.58
CA LEU A 167 6.01 -16.97 1.50
C LEU A 167 5.26 -15.84 0.77
N LEU A 168 5.85 -15.30 -0.31
CA LEU A 168 5.37 -14.06 -0.91
C LEU A 168 4.24 -14.29 -1.92
N THR A 169 4.25 -15.42 -2.63
CA THR A 169 3.24 -15.70 -3.66
C THR A 169 1.81 -15.73 -3.10
N PRO A 170 1.49 -16.44 -2.01
CA PRO A 170 0.14 -16.45 -1.47
C PRO A 170 -0.32 -15.06 -1.01
N ILE A 171 0.59 -14.25 -0.45
CA ILE A 171 0.27 -12.88 -0.01
C ILE A 171 -0.03 -12.01 -1.24
N TRP A 172 0.79 -12.10 -2.27
CA TRP A 172 0.60 -11.33 -3.50
C TRP A 172 -0.68 -11.75 -4.24
N ASP A 173 -0.99 -13.02 -4.30
CA ASP A 173 -2.21 -13.54 -4.93
C ASP A 173 -3.46 -13.04 -4.19
N GLU A 174 -3.45 -13.02 -2.86
CA GLU A 174 -4.55 -12.44 -2.08
C GLU A 174 -4.69 -10.93 -2.34
N MET A 175 -3.60 -10.18 -2.40
CA MET A 175 -3.62 -8.75 -2.70
C MET A 175 -4.17 -8.49 -4.11
N LYS A 176 -3.72 -9.23 -5.13
CA LYS A 176 -4.25 -9.12 -6.49
C LYS A 176 -5.74 -9.42 -6.55
N SER A 177 -6.17 -10.48 -5.88
CA SER A 177 -7.58 -10.88 -5.82
C SER A 177 -8.45 -9.78 -5.24
N LEU A 178 -8.05 -9.18 -4.11
CA LEU A 178 -8.77 -8.08 -3.48
C LEU A 178 -8.81 -6.82 -4.37
N MET A 179 -7.68 -6.45 -4.98
CA MET A 179 -7.61 -5.31 -5.91
C MET A 179 -8.53 -5.52 -7.12
N ALA A 180 -8.46 -6.68 -7.72
CA ALA A 180 -9.26 -7.04 -8.89
C ALA A 180 -10.75 -7.05 -8.57
N GLU A 181 -11.14 -7.67 -7.46
CA GLU A 181 -12.52 -7.69 -6.99
C GLU A 181 -13.06 -6.27 -6.71
N GLY A 182 -12.23 -5.44 -6.05
CA GLY A 182 -12.61 -4.06 -5.75
C GLY A 182 -12.84 -3.22 -6.99
N ARG A 183 -12.11 -3.49 -8.08
CA ARG A 183 -12.19 -2.77 -9.35
C ARG A 183 -13.06 -3.44 -10.43
N GLY A 184 -13.56 -4.66 -10.18
CA GLY A 184 -14.33 -5.42 -11.15
C GLY A 184 -13.53 -5.82 -12.40
N ILE A 185 -12.24 -6.14 -12.24
CA ILE A 185 -11.30 -6.58 -13.28
C ILE A 185 -10.70 -7.94 -12.90
N GLU A 186 -9.90 -8.53 -13.77
CA GLU A 186 -9.24 -9.80 -13.49
C GLU A 186 -7.91 -9.60 -12.71
N SER A 187 -7.51 -10.60 -11.90
CA SER A 187 -6.22 -10.56 -11.17
C SER A 187 -5.01 -10.45 -12.11
N ASP A 188 -5.14 -10.96 -13.33
CA ASP A 188 -4.10 -10.88 -14.36
C ASP A 188 -3.93 -9.45 -14.91
N ASP A 189 -4.96 -8.58 -14.85
CA ASP A 189 -4.85 -7.18 -15.20
C ASP A 189 -3.97 -6.44 -14.18
N ILE A 190 -4.14 -6.74 -12.89
CA ILE A 190 -3.28 -6.21 -11.81
C ILE A 190 -1.84 -6.71 -11.98
N GLN A 191 -1.65 -8.00 -12.32
CA GLN A 191 -0.33 -8.55 -12.57
C GLN A 191 0.34 -7.86 -13.77
N SER A 192 -0.39 -7.69 -14.87
CA SER A 192 0.10 -7.01 -16.08
C SER A 192 0.49 -5.55 -15.81
N PHE A 193 -0.28 -4.86 -14.96
CA PHE A 193 0.06 -3.51 -14.52
C PHE A 193 1.35 -3.48 -13.70
N ALA A 194 1.51 -4.41 -12.76
CA ALA A 194 2.71 -4.52 -11.94
C ALA A 194 3.96 -4.85 -12.78
N ASP A 195 3.86 -5.79 -13.71
CA ASP A 195 4.94 -6.21 -14.59
C ASP A 195 5.33 -5.11 -15.59
N GLY A 196 4.36 -4.31 -16.04
CA GLY A 196 4.54 -3.18 -16.94
C GLY A 196 5.18 -1.94 -16.31
N TYR A 197 5.35 -1.90 -14.99
CA TYR A 197 5.73 -0.69 -14.25
C TYR A 197 6.96 0.03 -14.82
N VAL A 198 8.03 -0.69 -15.16
CA VAL A 198 9.26 -0.10 -15.73
C VAL A 198 9.01 0.46 -17.12
N GLY A 199 8.17 -0.20 -17.92
CA GLY A 199 7.83 0.22 -19.28
C GLY A 199 7.06 1.54 -19.34
N PHE A 200 6.33 1.91 -18.29
CA PHE A 200 5.57 3.16 -18.25
C PHE A 200 6.43 4.42 -18.23
N PHE A 201 7.71 4.30 -17.96
CA PHE A 201 8.66 5.42 -17.89
C PHE A 201 9.64 5.46 -19.08
N GLY A 202 9.45 4.60 -20.09
CA GLY A 202 10.27 4.60 -21.33
C GLY A 202 9.89 5.72 -22.31
N GLU A 203 10.70 5.94 -23.36
CA GLU A 203 10.48 7.02 -24.36
C GLU A 203 9.13 6.96 -25.09
N ALA A 204 8.53 5.78 -25.20
CA ALA A 204 7.20 5.56 -25.82
C ALA A 204 6.10 5.40 -24.77
N ALA A 205 6.36 5.73 -23.51
CA ALA A 205 5.45 5.45 -22.40
C ALA A 205 4.24 6.38 -22.42
N ILE A 206 3.06 5.79 -22.28
CA ILE A 206 1.81 6.54 -22.09
C ILE A 206 1.66 7.09 -20.65
N GLY A 207 2.62 6.74 -19.76
CA GLY A 207 2.53 7.01 -18.33
C GLY A 207 1.65 5.99 -17.59
N ASN A 208 1.98 5.74 -16.34
CA ASN A 208 1.26 4.74 -15.53
C ASN A 208 -0.18 5.15 -15.20
N ILE A 209 -0.45 6.45 -15.04
CA ILE A 209 -1.80 6.97 -14.76
C ILE A 209 -2.72 6.76 -15.97
N ALA A 210 -2.26 7.10 -17.18
CA ALA A 210 -3.05 6.92 -18.39
C ALA A 210 -3.36 5.44 -18.66
N TYR A 211 -2.37 4.56 -18.44
CA TYR A 211 -2.59 3.11 -18.53
C TYR A 211 -3.59 2.63 -17.47
N ALA A 212 -3.45 3.07 -16.23
CA ALA A 212 -4.34 2.68 -15.13
C ALA A 212 -5.79 3.09 -15.40
N GLN A 213 -6.01 4.28 -15.94
CA GLN A 213 -7.34 4.75 -16.33
C GLN A 213 -7.91 3.94 -17.49
N ALA A 214 -7.11 3.66 -18.53
CA ALA A 214 -7.56 2.89 -19.70
C ALA A 214 -7.91 1.43 -19.37
N ASN A 215 -7.41 0.89 -18.26
CA ASN A 215 -7.63 -0.50 -17.83
C ASN A 215 -8.48 -0.60 -16.54
N ASN A 216 -9.25 0.44 -16.20
CA ASN A 216 -10.15 0.48 -15.04
C ASN A 216 -9.47 0.26 -13.67
N ILE A 217 -8.16 0.44 -13.59
CA ILE A 217 -7.41 0.40 -12.34
C ILE A 217 -7.78 1.61 -11.47
N ILE A 218 -8.02 2.77 -12.11
CA ILE A 218 -8.59 3.96 -11.50
C ILE A 218 -9.75 4.49 -12.35
N ASP A 219 -10.62 5.30 -11.76
CA ASP A 219 -11.74 5.94 -12.47
C ASP A 219 -11.29 7.16 -13.27
N GLY A 220 -10.23 7.83 -12.83
CA GLY A 220 -9.66 8.95 -13.54
C GLY A 220 -8.75 9.83 -12.70
N THR A 221 -8.54 11.04 -13.21
CA THR A 221 -7.72 12.04 -12.51
C THR A 221 -8.53 13.28 -12.19
N LYS A 222 -8.25 13.86 -11.01
CA LYS A 222 -8.75 15.17 -10.58
C LYS A 222 -7.64 15.89 -9.82
N SER A 223 -7.48 17.19 -10.02
CA SER A 223 -6.73 18.03 -9.08
C SER A 223 -7.51 18.16 -7.78
N PHE A 224 -6.90 18.55 -6.67
CA PHE A 224 -7.59 18.76 -5.41
C PHE A 224 -8.73 19.79 -5.50
N PRO A 225 -8.59 20.93 -6.22
CA PRO A 225 -9.71 21.85 -6.42
C PRO A 225 -10.87 21.22 -7.21
N GLU A 226 -10.58 20.46 -8.29
CA GLU A 226 -11.61 19.75 -9.07
C GLU A 226 -12.30 18.67 -8.24
N PHE A 227 -11.55 17.96 -7.42
CA PHE A 227 -12.09 16.96 -6.52
C PHE A 227 -12.98 17.60 -5.44
N ARG A 228 -12.53 18.73 -4.84
CA ARG A 228 -13.36 19.49 -3.90
C ARG A 228 -14.67 19.95 -4.54
N GLN A 229 -14.61 20.46 -5.75
CA GLN A 229 -15.82 20.87 -6.49
C GLN A 229 -16.76 19.67 -6.75
N TYR A 230 -16.19 18.54 -7.17
CA TYR A 230 -16.94 17.31 -7.35
C TYR A 230 -17.64 16.85 -6.06
N MET A 231 -16.97 16.90 -4.92
CA MET A 231 -17.55 16.54 -3.62
C MET A 231 -18.69 17.48 -3.21
N ILE A 232 -18.56 18.79 -3.48
CA ILE A 232 -19.61 19.78 -3.24
C ILE A 232 -20.85 19.53 -4.12
N GLU A 233 -20.64 19.20 -5.38
CA GLU A 233 -21.72 18.88 -6.31
C GLU A 233 -22.49 17.61 -5.92
N GLU A 234 -21.78 16.60 -5.38
CA GLU A 234 -22.36 15.33 -5.00
C GLU A 234 -23.02 15.33 -3.60
N PHE A 235 -22.45 16.06 -2.63
CA PHE A 235 -22.86 15.98 -1.22
C PHE A 235 -23.34 17.32 -0.63
N GLY A 236 -23.19 18.42 -1.38
CA GLY A 236 -23.47 19.75 -0.87
C GLY A 236 -22.32 20.38 -0.10
N LEU A 237 -22.46 21.63 0.26
CA LEU A 237 -21.59 22.35 1.18
C LEU A 237 -22.15 22.23 2.60
N ASP A 238 -21.28 21.93 3.53
CA ASP A 238 -21.58 22.13 4.94
C ASP A 238 -21.33 23.61 5.27
N GLU A 239 -22.41 24.40 5.37
CA GLU A 239 -22.34 25.83 5.65
C GLU A 239 -21.75 26.12 7.06
N GLU A 240 -21.77 25.14 7.97
CA GLU A 240 -21.19 25.29 9.32
C GLU A 240 -19.67 25.13 9.32
N ALA A 241 -19.10 24.36 8.40
CA ALA A 241 -17.65 24.12 8.32
C ALA A 241 -16.86 25.28 7.69
N GLU A 242 -17.49 26.28 7.07
CA GLU A 242 -16.82 27.47 6.52
C GLU A 242 -16.47 28.53 7.58
N THR A 243 -16.81 28.33 8.86
CA THR A 243 -16.63 29.33 9.94
C THR A 243 -15.49 28.99 10.91
N GLU A 244 -14.74 27.93 10.72
CA GLU A 244 -13.52 27.59 11.44
C GLU A 244 -12.29 27.55 10.50
#